data_2c8a5504a62f284b4590d45b6d2c7c94
#
_entry.id   2c8a5504a62f284b4590d45b6d2c7c94
#
_cell.length_a   1.000
_cell.length_b   1.000
_cell.length_c   1.000
_cell.angle_alpha   90.00
_cell.angle_beta   90.00
_cell.angle_gamma   90.00
#
_symmetry.space_group_name_H-M   'P 1'
#
loop_
_entity.id
_entity.type
_entity.pdbx_description
1 polymer ?
#
loop_
_entity_poly.entity_id
_entity_poly.type
_entity_poly.pdbx_seq_one_letter_code
_entity_poly.pdbx_strand_id
1 'polypeptide(L)'
;MTGDGAAGFNFMEMQSAARDGVKITTIVFAEGSWTMEEPNERMLYGRTFGTDQGTVRWDRTAEGLGCRGEYAERIDEVEPALERAKASEGPVVVCLKTDREANLSIPQDMMLRFVEVYQGPIG
;
A
#
# COMPACT_ATOMS: atom_id res chain seq x y z
N MET A 1 -8.02 1.66 -3.05
CA MET A 1 -6.93 1.97 -2.09
C MET A 1 -6.35 0.66 -1.59
N THR A 2 -5.04 0.58 -1.41
CA THR A 2 -4.34 -0.63 -0.98
C THR A 2 -3.06 -0.26 -0.21
N GLY A 3 -2.58 -1.14 0.67
CA GLY A 3 -1.22 -1.07 1.19
C GLY A 3 -0.22 -1.61 0.18
N ASP A 4 1.05 -1.26 0.34
CA ASP A 4 2.12 -1.68 -0.56
C ASP A 4 2.34 -3.21 -0.58
N GLY A 5 2.22 -3.88 0.56
CA GLY A 5 2.28 -5.33 0.62
C GLY A 5 1.23 -5.99 -0.28
N ALA A 6 -0.03 -5.57 -0.16
CA ALA A 6 -1.12 -6.09 -0.99
C ALA A 6 -1.01 -5.64 -2.46
N ALA A 7 -0.48 -4.45 -2.73
CA ALA A 7 -0.25 -3.97 -4.09
C ALA A 7 0.67 -4.94 -4.87
N GLY A 8 1.68 -5.50 -4.21
CA GLY A 8 2.64 -6.43 -4.82
C GLY A 8 2.01 -7.68 -5.44
N PHE A 9 0.84 -8.11 -5.02
CA PHE A 9 0.21 -9.32 -5.55
C PHE A 9 -0.30 -9.18 -6.99
N ASN A 10 -0.94 -8.04 -7.30
CA ASN A 10 -1.64 -7.87 -8.58
C ASN A 10 -1.31 -6.56 -9.28
N PHE A 11 -0.21 -5.92 -8.93
CA PHE A 11 0.13 -4.60 -9.49
C PHE A 11 0.30 -4.60 -11.01
N MET A 12 0.67 -5.74 -11.58
CA MET A 12 0.81 -5.90 -13.04
C MET A 12 -0.50 -5.70 -13.79
N GLU A 13 -1.67 -5.83 -13.14
CA GLU A 13 -2.98 -5.53 -13.75
C GLU A 13 -3.16 -4.06 -14.12
N MET A 14 -2.33 -3.17 -13.57
CA MET A 14 -2.28 -1.77 -14.01
C MET A 14 -1.87 -1.64 -15.48
N GLN A 15 -1.06 -2.58 -15.99
CA GLN A 15 -0.74 -2.64 -17.43
C GLN A 15 -1.99 -2.96 -18.27
N SER A 16 -2.84 -3.87 -17.80
CA SER A 16 -4.10 -4.19 -18.46
C SER A 16 -5.02 -2.96 -18.50
N ALA A 17 -5.10 -2.22 -17.38
CA ALA A 17 -5.86 -0.97 -17.33
C ALA A 17 -5.33 0.09 -18.32
N ALA A 18 -3.99 0.20 -18.44
CA ALA A 18 -3.36 1.12 -19.38
C ALA A 18 -3.65 0.72 -20.84
N ARG A 19 -3.49 -0.56 -21.17
CA ARG A 19 -3.76 -1.09 -22.51
C ARG A 19 -5.20 -0.88 -22.94
N ASP A 20 -6.14 -1.08 -22.01
CA ASP A 20 -7.57 -1.02 -22.31
C ASP A 20 -8.17 0.39 -22.10
N GLY A 21 -7.33 1.37 -21.73
CA GLY A 21 -7.73 2.77 -21.54
C GLY A 21 -8.70 2.97 -20.35
N VAL A 22 -8.61 2.14 -19.33
CA VAL A 22 -9.53 2.19 -18.18
C VAL A 22 -9.14 3.35 -17.27
N LYS A 23 -10.05 4.30 -17.06
CA LYS A 23 -9.86 5.40 -16.11
C LYS A 23 -10.05 4.89 -14.67
N ILE A 24 -8.96 4.59 -14.01
CA ILE A 24 -8.92 4.16 -12.62
C ILE A 24 -7.83 4.89 -11.84
N THR A 25 -8.12 5.27 -10.61
CA THR A 25 -7.11 5.80 -9.68
C THR A 25 -6.84 4.79 -8.58
N THR A 26 -5.62 4.29 -8.52
CA THR A 26 -5.14 3.39 -7.47
C THR A 26 -4.27 4.18 -6.49
N ILE A 27 -4.65 4.17 -5.21
CA ILE A 27 -3.87 4.81 -4.15
C ILE A 27 -3.14 3.71 -3.38
N VAL A 28 -1.82 3.81 -3.33
CA VAL A 28 -0.95 2.87 -2.60
C VAL A 28 -0.35 3.60 -1.38
N PHE A 29 -0.66 3.10 -0.19
CA PHE A 29 -0.01 3.52 1.04
C PHE A 29 1.30 2.74 1.18
N ALA A 30 2.42 3.43 1.00
CA ALA A 30 3.75 2.83 0.89
C ALA A 30 4.58 3.12 2.15
N GLU A 31 4.66 2.13 3.02
CA GLU A 31 5.48 2.15 4.23
C GLU A 31 6.72 1.25 4.15
N GLY A 32 6.80 0.43 3.09
CA GLY A 32 7.94 -0.46 2.83
C GLY A 32 7.93 -1.74 3.67
N SER A 33 6.79 -2.13 4.21
CA SER A 33 6.70 -3.30 5.07
C SER A 33 5.31 -3.96 5.08
N TRP A 34 5.29 -5.25 5.44
CA TRP A 34 4.10 -5.96 5.88
C TRP A 34 3.86 -5.68 7.38
N THR A 35 3.61 -4.43 7.71
CA THR A 35 3.59 -3.95 9.10
C THR A 35 2.52 -4.63 9.95
N MET A 36 1.42 -5.08 9.35
CA MET A 36 0.40 -5.84 10.08
C MET A 36 0.89 -7.22 10.56
N GLU A 37 1.85 -7.81 9.87
CA GLU A 37 2.39 -9.14 10.22
C GLU A 37 3.49 -9.06 11.28
N GLU A 38 4.19 -7.95 11.37
CA GLU A 38 5.34 -7.80 12.26
C GLU A 38 5.05 -8.08 13.74
N PRO A 39 3.97 -7.57 14.36
CA PRO A 39 3.68 -7.84 15.76
C PRO A 39 3.47 -9.33 16.04
N ASN A 40 2.80 -10.04 15.13
CA ASN A 40 2.56 -11.47 15.26
C ASN A 40 3.86 -12.26 15.15
N GLU A 41 4.71 -11.93 14.19
CA GLU A 41 6.01 -12.57 14.01
C GLU A 41 6.93 -12.33 15.22
N ARG A 42 6.98 -11.10 15.72
CA ARG A 42 7.76 -10.78 16.92
C ARG A 42 7.27 -11.53 18.15
N MET A 43 5.97 -11.68 18.31
CA MET A 43 5.36 -12.42 19.41
C MET A 43 5.65 -13.92 19.32
N LEU A 44 5.53 -14.51 18.13
CA LEU A 44 5.68 -15.96 17.93
C LEU A 44 7.13 -16.41 17.83
N TYR A 45 7.97 -15.60 17.19
CA TYR A 45 9.34 -15.99 16.81
C TYR A 45 10.43 -15.11 17.41
N GLY A 46 10.08 -14.05 18.14
CA GLY A 46 11.02 -13.07 18.70
C GLY A 46 11.68 -12.16 17.64
N ARG A 47 11.34 -12.32 16.37
CA ARG A 47 11.88 -11.53 15.24
C ARG A 47 10.92 -11.54 14.06
N THR A 48 11.17 -10.66 13.08
CA THR A 48 10.43 -10.62 11.82
C THR A 48 11.16 -11.41 10.72
N PHE A 49 10.39 -11.88 9.72
CA PHE A 49 10.91 -12.66 8.59
C PHE A 49 10.33 -12.15 7.28
N GLY A 50 11.13 -11.42 6.50
CA GLY A 50 10.73 -10.97 5.16
C GLY A 50 9.60 -9.96 5.13
N THR A 51 9.23 -9.37 6.26
CA THR A 51 8.22 -8.32 6.33
C THR A 51 8.74 -6.97 5.84
N ASP A 52 10.04 -6.74 5.92
CA ASP A 52 10.68 -5.55 5.35
C ASP A 52 10.78 -5.69 3.83
N GLN A 53 10.07 -4.85 3.10
CA GLN A 53 10.04 -4.84 1.63
C GLN A 53 10.95 -3.75 1.05
N GLY A 54 11.47 -2.86 1.90
CA GLY A 54 12.17 -1.68 1.45
C GLY A 54 11.26 -0.67 0.74
N THR A 55 11.83 0.40 0.25
CA THR A 55 11.07 1.46 -0.42
C THR A 55 10.80 1.10 -1.87
N VAL A 56 9.53 0.90 -2.21
CA VAL A 56 9.07 0.72 -3.58
C VAL A 56 8.42 2.00 -4.08
N ARG A 57 8.89 2.53 -5.21
CA ARG A 57 8.30 3.67 -5.90
C ARG A 57 7.20 3.18 -6.84
N TRP A 58 6.01 2.96 -6.27
CA TRP A 58 4.85 2.45 -7.01
C TRP A 58 4.40 3.38 -8.14
N ASP A 59 4.59 4.69 -7.99
CA ASP A 59 4.38 5.68 -9.05
C ASP A 59 5.30 5.41 -10.25
N ARG A 60 6.59 5.16 -10.03
CA ARG A 60 7.56 4.85 -11.09
C ARG A 60 7.29 3.50 -11.73
N THR A 61 6.91 2.52 -10.92
CA THR A 61 6.51 1.20 -11.42
C THR A 61 5.29 1.32 -12.35
N ALA A 62 4.31 2.14 -11.96
CA ALA A 62 3.13 2.43 -12.78
C ALA A 62 3.47 3.09 -14.11
N GLU A 63 4.40 4.05 -14.12
CA GLU A 63 4.89 4.68 -15.36
C GLU A 63 5.48 3.65 -16.32
N GLY A 64 6.25 2.68 -15.79
CA GLY A 64 6.78 1.56 -16.59
C GLY A 64 5.71 0.63 -17.16
N LEU A 65 4.52 0.61 -16.57
CA LEU A 65 3.36 -0.14 -17.04
C LEU A 65 2.42 0.66 -17.97
N GLY A 66 2.79 1.90 -18.32
CA GLY A 66 2.00 2.78 -19.16
C GLY A 66 0.91 3.57 -18.44
N CYS A 67 0.93 3.59 -17.11
CA CYS A 67 0.05 4.42 -16.31
C CYS A 67 0.70 5.77 -15.98
N ARG A 68 -0.08 6.70 -15.48
CA ARG A 68 0.46 7.90 -14.84
C ARG A 68 0.83 7.62 -13.41
N GLY A 69 2.01 8.08 -12.97
CA GLY A 69 2.47 8.03 -11.59
C GLY A 69 2.38 9.38 -10.90
N GLU A 70 1.87 9.40 -9.67
CA GLU A 70 1.88 10.55 -8.75
C GLU A 70 2.49 10.10 -7.43
N TYR A 71 3.24 10.98 -6.78
CA TYR A 71 3.89 10.70 -5.51
C TYR A 71 3.66 11.83 -4.51
N ALA A 72 3.37 11.48 -3.27
CA ALA A 72 3.33 12.41 -2.16
C ALA A 72 4.05 11.82 -0.94
N GLU A 73 4.96 12.58 -0.38
CA GLU A 73 5.70 12.27 0.85
C GLU A 73 5.21 13.10 2.04
N ARG A 74 4.64 14.25 1.76
CA ARG A 74 4.15 15.21 2.74
C ARG A 74 2.64 15.34 2.65
N ILE A 75 2.01 15.63 3.79
CA ILE A 75 0.54 15.76 3.86
C ILE A 75 -0.01 16.84 2.92
N ASP A 76 0.72 17.94 2.76
CA ASP A 76 0.36 19.05 1.87
C ASP A 76 0.49 18.73 0.37
N GLU A 77 1.13 17.62 0.01
CA GLU A 77 1.27 17.15 -1.37
C GLU A 77 0.14 16.19 -1.76
N VAL A 78 -0.60 15.63 -0.79
CA VAL A 78 -1.61 14.58 -1.04
C VAL A 78 -2.76 15.12 -1.88
N GLU A 79 -3.40 16.23 -1.45
CA GLU A 79 -4.53 16.80 -2.18
C GLU A 79 -4.15 17.20 -3.62
N PRO A 80 -3.03 17.94 -3.86
CA PRO A 80 -2.59 18.22 -5.22
C PRO A 80 -2.35 16.99 -6.08
N ALA A 81 -1.79 15.90 -5.52
CA ALA A 81 -1.58 14.66 -6.24
C ALA A 81 -2.91 13.99 -6.63
N LEU A 82 -3.88 13.97 -5.72
CA LEU A 82 -5.21 13.43 -5.98
C LEU A 82 -5.97 14.24 -7.04
N GLU A 83 -5.88 15.56 -7.02
CA GLU A 83 -6.50 16.41 -8.05
C GLU A 83 -5.87 16.17 -9.43
N ARG A 84 -4.55 16.01 -9.52
CA ARG A 84 -3.90 15.63 -10.79
C ARG A 84 -4.31 14.24 -11.25
N ALA A 85 -4.46 13.28 -10.32
CA ALA A 85 -4.93 11.94 -10.64
C ALA A 85 -6.37 11.96 -11.17
N LYS A 86 -7.26 12.72 -10.53
CA LYS A 86 -8.66 12.90 -10.94
C LYS A 86 -8.81 13.52 -12.33
N ALA A 87 -7.92 14.46 -12.68
CA ALA A 87 -7.90 15.12 -13.98
C ALA A 87 -7.33 14.24 -15.11
N SER A 88 -6.72 13.09 -14.80
CA SER A 88 -6.17 12.18 -15.81
C SER A 88 -7.27 11.46 -16.58
N GLU A 89 -7.06 11.25 -17.88
CA GLU A 89 -7.98 10.48 -18.73
C GLU A 89 -7.69 8.98 -18.75
N GLY A 90 -6.53 8.55 -18.22
CA GLY A 90 -6.12 7.14 -18.14
C GLY A 90 -5.89 6.68 -16.70
N PRO A 91 -5.35 5.46 -16.52
CA PRO A 91 -5.07 4.92 -15.21
C PRO A 91 -3.94 5.67 -14.51
N VAL A 92 -4.13 5.93 -13.21
CA VAL A 92 -3.17 6.64 -12.36
C VAL A 92 -2.89 5.84 -11.10
N VAL A 93 -1.63 5.81 -10.70
CA VAL A 93 -1.22 5.33 -9.38
C VAL A 93 -0.71 6.49 -8.55
N VAL A 94 -1.33 6.72 -7.41
CA VAL A 94 -0.88 7.70 -6.41
C VAL A 94 -0.17 6.94 -5.30
N CYS A 95 1.14 7.07 -5.24
CA CYS A 95 1.98 6.47 -4.18
C CYS A 95 2.12 7.48 -3.03
N LEU A 96 1.52 7.15 -1.91
CA LEU A 96 1.61 7.95 -0.68
C LEU A 96 2.64 7.31 0.25
N LYS A 97 3.73 8.02 0.54
CA LYS A 97 4.65 7.58 1.58
C LYS A 97 3.97 7.71 2.94
N THR A 98 3.91 6.61 3.66
CA THR A 98 3.33 6.55 5.00
C THR A 98 4.39 6.22 6.04
N ASP A 99 4.09 6.59 7.29
CA ASP A 99 4.97 6.33 8.42
C ASP A 99 4.70 4.94 9.01
N ARG A 100 5.67 4.04 8.89
CA ARG A 100 5.62 2.70 9.45
C ARG A 100 5.44 2.69 10.96
N GLU A 101 6.08 3.62 11.67
CA GLU A 101 5.99 3.70 13.14
C GLU A 101 4.57 4.06 13.60
N ALA A 102 3.85 4.86 12.81
CA ALA A 102 2.45 5.16 13.10
C ALA A 102 1.57 3.90 13.07
N ASN A 103 1.82 2.97 12.14
CA ASN A 103 1.11 1.71 12.05
C ASN A 103 1.51 0.73 13.17
N LEU A 104 2.78 0.68 13.55
CA LEU A 104 3.25 -0.13 14.67
C LEU A 104 2.71 0.34 16.03
N SER A 105 2.22 1.56 16.13
CA SER A 105 1.60 2.13 17.33
C SER A 105 0.14 1.71 17.54
N ILE A 106 -0.43 0.90 16.63
CA ILE A 106 -1.81 0.39 16.78
C ILE A 106 -1.87 -0.50 18.03
N PRO A 107 -2.85 -0.27 18.95
CA PRO A 107 -2.97 -1.06 20.16
C PRO A 107 -3.07 -2.56 19.87
N GLN A 108 -2.36 -3.36 20.66
CA GLN A 108 -2.26 -4.81 20.45
C GLN A 108 -3.63 -5.53 20.52
N ASP A 109 -4.57 -5.04 21.32
CA ASP A 109 -5.93 -5.56 21.40
C ASP A 109 -6.71 -5.36 20.08
N MET A 110 -6.44 -4.28 19.37
CA MET A 110 -7.02 -4.03 18.05
C MET A 110 -6.44 -5.00 17.01
N MET A 111 -5.15 -5.32 17.09
CA MET A 111 -4.51 -6.33 16.24
C MET A 111 -5.09 -7.73 16.49
N LEU A 112 -5.29 -8.11 17.76
CA LEU A 112 -5.91 -9.40 18.10
C LEU A 112 -7.33 -9.53 17.58
N ARG A 113 -8.13 -8.45 17.59
CA ARG A 113 -9.47 -8.43 16.99
C ARG A 113 -9.44 -8.63 15.48
N PHE A 114 -8.43 -8.11 14.78
CA PHE A 114 -8.25 -8.40 13.35
C PHE A 114 -7.98 -9.89 13.12
N VAL A 115 -7.13 -10.51 13.91
CA VAL A 115 -6.85 -11.96 13.84
C VAL A 115 -8.12 -12.78 14.08
N GLU A 116 -8.92 -12.45 15.09
CA GLU A 116 -10.20 -13.11 15.36
C GLU A 116 -11.20 -12.99 14.19
N VAL A 117 -11.26 -11.84 13.53
CA VAL A 117 -12.14 -11.61 12.38
C VAL A 117 -11.74 -12.48 11.17
N TYR A 118 -10.43 -12.65 10.92
CA TYR A 118 -9.95 -13.38 9.76
C TYR A 118 -9.72 -14.87 9.99
N GLN A 119 -9.41 -15.28 11.21
CA GLN A 119 -9.07 -16.67 11.55
C GLN A 119 -10.16 -17.38 12.38
N GLY A 120 -11.18 -16.65 12.81
CA GLY A 120 -12.18 -17.15 13.75
C GLY A 120 -11.68 -17.14 15.20
N PRO A 121 -12.53 -17.47 16.18
CA PRO A 121 -12.15 -17.45 17.58
C PRO A 121 -10.99 -18.42 17.83
N ILE A 122 -9.93 -17.89 18.40
CA ILE A 122 -8.79 -18.69 18.88
C ILE A 122 -9.30 -19.39 20.15
N GLY A 123 -9.64 -20.67 20.00
CA GLY A 123 -10.13 -21.51 21.09
C GLY A 123 -9.06 -21.85 22.11
#